data_d7c8dc694ca2b9a8ffd3d927c9483baa
#
_entry.id   d7c8dc694ca2b9a8ffd3d927c9483baa
#
_cell.length_a   1.000
_cell.length_b   1.000
_cell.length_c   1.000
_cell.angle_alpha   90.00
_cell.angle_beta   90.00
_cell.angle_gamma   90.00
#
_symmetry.space_group_name_H-M   'P 1'
#
loop_
_entity.id
_entity.type
_entity.pdbx_description
1 polymer ?
#
loop_
_entity_poly.entity_id
_entity_poly.type
_entity_poly.pdbx_seq_one_letter_code
_entity_poly.pdbx_strand_id
1 'polypeptide(L)'
;MRNKKIICLLAAGLGALLLTGCGGENQKTYEQANADLEQGNYDYALNEYQTCISAGYKLSQSYRGSGIVKLRTGDYQGAIDDLTSALNDEKTGKSDQKDILEYRAAAELKAELYDQAMADCQTLAEDYSLNANDYYLTGCVALAMDSYDEASSNFSEAYGSDSTYEMAIQIYEAYLGQDMEADGTRYLEAALKTEAKTADDYCERGKVYYYMDDYENARTELTTAADKGSTEATLILGMVYMAQGDTSNARSFYQQYIDADGDDPAKGYNGLALCDISDGDYDSALQNISQGLGDATSDEMRDLLFNEIVVYEKKLDLSTALSKAQEYGQTFKDDDAAAKELTFLQSRVGNQAAAGDASEADTSNESTAEESADTGTDESSEESY
;
A
#
# COMPACT_ATOMS: atom_id res chain seq x y z
N MET A 1 -31.45 -0.10 18.84
CA MET A 1 -31.32 1.36 18.99
C MET A 1 -30.37 1.64 20.14
N ARG A 2 -29.14 1.97 19.86
CA ARG A 2 -28.22 2.55 20.86
C ARG A 2 -27.16 3.35 20.13
N ASN A 3 -27.40 4.67 20.03
CA ASN A 3 -26.49 5.66 19.46
C ASN A 3 -25.17 5.66 20.23
N LYS A 4 -24.05 5.34 19.60
CA LYS A 4 -22.73 5.73 20.07
C LYS A 4 -22.31 6.99 19.31
N LYS A 5 -22.35 8.11 20.02
CA LYS A 5 -21.81 9.40 19.57
C LYS A 5 -20.29 9.30 19.57
N ILE A 6 -19.70 9.57 18.42
CA ILE A 6 -18.26 9.85 18.28
C ILE A 6 -18.04 11.23 18.93
N ILE A 7 -17.26 11.27 20.00
CA ILE A 7 -16.81 12.49 20.64
C ILE A 7 -15.35 12.68 20.25
N CYS A 8 -15.09 13.59 19.30
CA CYS A 8 -13.76 14.16 19.13
C CYS A 8 -13.41 14.99 20.37
N LEU A 9 -12.45 14.54 21.14
CA LEU A 9 -11.87 15.30 22.24
C LEU A 9 -10.48 15.82 21.83
N LEU A 10 -10.47 17.03 21.28
CA LEU A 10 -9.30 17.89 21.30
C LEU A 10 -9.09 18.34 22.76
N ALA A 11 -8.09 17.81 23.43
CA ALA A 11 -7.63 18.30 24.71
C ALA A 11 -6.23 18.87 24.56
N ALA A 12 -6.16 20.16 24.25
CA ALA A 12 -4.98 20.97 24.55
C ALA A 12 -4.92 21.15 26.07
N GLY A 13 -3.99 20.48 26.73
CA GLY A 13 -3.73 20.61 28.17
C GLY A 13 -2.25 20.81 28.42
N LEU A 14 -1.81 22.08 28.53
CA LEU A 14 -0.58 22.42 29.26
C LEU A 14 -0.76 21.99 30.73
N GLY A 15 0.05 21.09 31.20
CA GLY A 15 0.08 20.67 32.60
C GLY A 15 1.51 20.39 33.05
N ALA A 16 1.97 21.18 33.97
CA ALA A 16 3.31 21.30 34.54
C ALA A 16 3.94 19.99 35.03
N LEU A 17 5.26 19.93 34.89
CA LEU A 17 6.23 19.02 35.47
C LEU A 17 5.88 18.60 36.92
N LEU A 18 5.82 17.29 37.13
CA LEU A 18 6.21 16.66 38.38
C LEU A 18 7.23 15.56 38.07
N LEU A 19 8.51 15.88 38.29
CA LEU A 19 9.64 14.96 38.27
C LEU A 19 9.63 14.06 39.47
N THR A 20 8.95 12.92 39.43
CA THR A 20 9.26 11.79 40.33
C THR A 20 8.64 10.50 39.72
N GLY A 21 9.44 9.62 39.17
CA GLY A 21 9.04 8.27 38.78
C GLY A 21 9.07 7.96 37.29
N CYS A 22 9.82 8.72 36.45
CA CYS A 22 9.77 8.67 34.98
C CYS A 22 10.26 7.39 34.29
N GLY A 23 10.96 6.48 34.99
CA GLY A 23 11.49 5.28 34.35
C GLY A 23 10.43 4.25 33.94
N GLY A 24 9.38 4.10 34.73
CA GLY A 24 8.33 3.11 34.47
C GLY A 24 7.26 3.56 33.47
N GLU A 25 7.03 4.87 33.35
CA GLU A 25 6.07 5.44 32.41
C GLU A 25 6.64 5.45 30.99
N ASN A 26 7.85 5.97 30.81
CA ASN A 26 8.54 5.98 29.52
C ASN A 26 8.81 4.56 28.99
N GLN A 27 9.05 3.58 29.87
CA GLN A 27 9.18 2.19 29.47
C GLN A 27 7.87 1.65 28.89
N LYS A 28 6.74 1.90 29.56
CA LYS A 28 5.43 1.48 29.05
C LYS A 28 5.07 2.14 27.74
N THR A 29 5.34 3.44 27.59
CA THR A 29 5.13 4.17 26.34
C THR A 29 5.96 3.57 25.22
N TYR A 30 7.23 3.23 25.46
CA TYR A 30 8.10 2.61 24.46
C TYR A 30 7.64 1.18 24.09
N GLU A 31 7.21 0.38 25.09
CA GLU A 31 6.68 -0.97 24.85
C GLU A 31 5.35 -0.91 24.07
N GLN A 32 4.51 0.08 24.34
CA GLN A 32 3.28 0.29 23.59
C GLN A 32 3.59 0.74 22.14
N ALA A 33 4.52 1.67 21.96
CA ALA A 33 4.96 2.10 20.63
C ALA A 33 5.42 0.91 19.74
N ASN A 34 6.18 -0.03 20.34
CA ASN A 34 6.58 -1.24 19.62
C ASN A 34 5.36 -2.13 19.28
N ALA A 35 4.44 -2.30 20.22
CA ALA A 35 3.24 -3.10 19.99
C ALA A 35 2.33 -2.47 18.91
N ASP A 36 2.19 -1.15 18.92
CA ASP A 36 1.41 -0.43 17.89
C ASP A 36 2.10 -0.46 16.51
N LEU A 37 3.44 -0.40 16.47
CA LEU A 37 4.20 -0.61 15.22
C LEU A 37 3.99 -2.02 14.66
N GLU A 38 4.05 -3.05 15.51
CA GLU A 38 3.82 -4.45 15.10
C GLU A 38 2.38 -4.69 14.62
N GLN A 39 1.41 -3.95 15.16
CA GLN A 39 0.00 -4.03 14.79
C GLN A 39 -0.37 -3.12 13.61
N GLY A 40 0.57 -2.37 13.04
CA GLY A 40 0.29 -1.41 11.97
C GLY A 40 -0.44 -0.12 12.41
N ASN A 41 -0.55 0.12 13.73
CA ASN A 41 -1.16 1.32 14.30
C ASN A 41 -0.17 2.51 14.24
N TYR A 42 0.24 2.89 13.03
CA TYR A 42 1.37 3.79 12.79
C TYR A 42 1.24 5.16 13.43
N ASP A 43 0.05 5.77 13.44
CA ASP A 43 -0.16 7.09 14.06
C ASP A 43 0.06 7.05 15.59
N TYR A 44 -0.40 5.99 16.25
CA TYR A 44 -0.18 5.80 17.68
C TYR A 44 1.29 5.53 17.97
N ALA A 45 1.90 4.60 17.25
CA ALA A 45 3.32 4.27 17.38
C ALA A 45 4.21 5.50 17.21
N LEU A 46 3.97 6.33 16.19
CA LEU A 46 4.73 7.55 15.93
C LEU A 46 4.64 8.53 17.09
N ASN A 47 3.44 8.76 17.62
CA ASN A 47 3.19 9.69 18.73
C ASN A 47 3.92 9.24 20.01
N GLU A 48 3.92 7.94 20.27
CA GLU A 48 4.56 7.34 21.44
C GLU A 48 6.08 7.35 21.32
N TYR A 49 6.65 7.04 20.14
CA TYR A 49 8.09 7.20 19.91
C TYR A 49 8.53 8.66 20.06
N GLN A 50 7.77 9.63 19.55
CA GLN A 50 8.06 11.06 19.71
C GLN A 50 8.02 11.47 21.21
N THR A 51 7.12 10.89 21.99
CA THR A 51 7.08 11.09 23.45
C THR A 51 8.36 10.55 24.10
N CYS A 52 8.81 9.36 23.72
CA CYS A 52 10.06 8.77 24.21
C CYS A 52 11.28 9.60 23.80
N ILE A 53 11.33 10.08 22.55
CA ILE A 53 12.40 10.97 22.04
C ILE A 53 12.44 12.26 22.87
N SER A 54 11.29 12.89 23.10
CA SER A 54 11.19 14.12 23.89
C SER A 54 11.63 13.93 25.34
N ALA A 55 11.41 12.74 25.90
CA ALA A 55 11.86 12.35 27.23
C ALA A 55 13.34 11.91 27.29
N GLY A 56 14.03 11.79 26.16
CA GLY A 56 15.38 11.23 26.08
C GLY A 56 15.47 9.76 26.48
N TYR A 57 14.36 9.03 26.37
CA TYR A 57 14.28 7.62 26.74
C TYR A 57 14.63 6.73 25.58
N LYS A 58 15.59 5.82 25.72
CA LYS A 58 16.10 4.91 24.67
C LYS A 58 16.22 5.62 23.33
N LEU A 59 16.98 6.72 23.32
CA LEU A 59 16.92 7.72 22.27
C LEU A 59 17.16 7.12 20.88
N SER A 60 18.21 6.32 20.70
CA SER A 60 18.53 5.65 19.44
C SER A 60 17.40 4.71 19.00
N GLN A 61 16.91 3.85 19.90
CA GLN A 61 15.83 2.90 19.59
C GLN A 61 14.50 3.60 19.30
N SER A 62 14.22 4.73 19.99
CA SER A 62 13.01 5.53 19.76
C SER A 62 13.07 6.24 18.41
N TYR A 63 14.22 6.80 18.02
CA TYR A 63 14.41 7.33 16.68
C TYR A 63 14.34 6.25 15.60
N ARG A 64 14.93 5.06 15.85
CA ARG A 64 14.81 3.92 14.95
C ARG A 64 13.35 3.53 14.74
N GLY A 65 12.57 3.37 15.82
CA GLY A 65 11.15 3.04 15.72
C GLY A 65 10.33 4.09 14.97
N SER A 66 10.56 5.38 15.27
CA SER A 66 9.95 6.50 14.55
C SER A 66 10.32 6.49 13.06
N GLY A 67 11.59 6.20 12.73
CA GLY A 67 12.06 6.08 11.36
C GLY A 67 11.41 4.94 10.59
N ILE A 68 11.22 3.78 11.25
CA ILE A 68 10.51 2.63 10.65
C ILE A 68 9.04 2.98 10.37
N VAL A 69 8.34 3.62 11.33
CA VAL A 69 6.96 4.08 11.11
C VAL A 69 6.89 5.02 9.91
N LYS A 70 7.79 6.01 9.84
CA LYS A 70 7.83 6.97 8.73
C LYS A 70 8.12 6.30 7.38
N LEU A 71 9.03 5.32 7.36
CA LEU A 71 9.29 4.52 6.16
C LEU A 71 8.03 3.77 5.70
N ARG A 72 7.28 3.17 6.64
CA ARG A 72 6.03 2.46 6.35
C ARG A 72 4.90 3.37 5.87
N THR A 73 4.91 4.63 6.29
CA THR A 73 3.88 5.62 5.93
C THR A 73 4.30 6.54 4.79
N GLY A 74 5.44 6.27 4.12
CA GLY A 74 5.90 7.02 2.95
C GLY A 74 6.57 8.37 3.26
N ASP A 75 6.80 8.70 4.54
CA ASP A 75 7.63 9.85 4.92
C ASP A 75 9.12 9.48 4.86
N TYR A 76 9.61 9.22 3.66
CA TYR A 76 10.97 8.72 3.44
C TYR A 76 12.05 9.68 3.94
N GLN A 77 11.88 10.99 3.71
CA GLN A 77 12.84 11.97 4.20
C GLN A 77 12.83 12.04 5.74
N GLY A 78 11.66 12.04 6.34
CA GLY A 78 11.53 11.99 7.80
C GLY A 78 12.10 10.70 8.41
N ALA A 79 11.99 9.56 7.69
CA ALA A 79 12.62 8.30 8.08
C ALA A 79 14.15 8.40 8.07
N ILE A 80 14.74 8.93 7.00
CA ILE A 80 16.19 9.15 6.86
C ILE A 80 16.70 10.05 7.98
N ASP A 81 16.01 11.14 8.30
CA ASP A 81 16.39 12.08 9.35
C ASP A 81 16.38 11.42 10.75
N ASP A 82 15.35 10.64 11.06
CA ASP A 82 15.26 9.92 12.33
C ASP A 82 16.30 8.80 12.43
N LEU A 83 16.48 8.00 11.39
CA LEU A 83 17.47 6.92 11.35
C LEU A 83 18.90 7.47 11.43
N THR A 84 19.16 8.62 10.80
CA THR A 84 20.44 9.34 10.96
C THR A 84 20.63 9.82 12.41
N SER A 85 19.57 10.31 13.05
CA SER A 85 19.63 10.70 14.46
C SER A 85 19.87 9.51 15.38
N ALA A 86 19.32 8.33 15.05
CA ALA A 86 19.56 7.08 15.76
C ALA A 86 21.03 6.63 15.66
N LEU A 87 21.64 6.74 14.48
CA LEU A 87 23.06 6.40 14.26
C LEU A 87 24.02 7.36 15.00
N ASN A 88 23.63 8.62 15.15
CA ASN A 88 24.45 9.64 15.81
C ASN A 88 24.40 9.56 17.35
N ASP A 89 23.56 8.74 17.95
CA ASP A 89 23.57 8.52 19.39
C ASP A 89 24.78 7.64 19.77
N GLU A 90 25.71 8.19 20.55
CA GLU A 90 26.95 7.51 20.99
C GLU A 90 26.68 6.20 21.76
N LYS A 91 25.45 5.96 22.20
CA LYS A 91 25.06 4.76 22.94
C LYS A 91 24.56 3.64 22.02
N THR A 92 24.46 3.88 20.73
CA THR A 92 23.97 2.89 19.76
C THR A 92 24.95 1.74 19.65
N GLY A 93 24.49 0.54 19.99
CA GLY A 93 25.28 -0.68 19.89
C GLY A 93 25.57 -1.07 18.44
N LYS A 94 26.64 -1.84 18.20
CA LYS A 94 27.04 -2.24 16.84
C LYS A 94 25.95 -3.02 16.10
N SER A 95 25.16 -3.84 16.81
CA SER A 95 24.03 -4.57 16.24
C SER A 95 22.90 -3.62 15.81
N ASP A 96 22.60 -2.63 16.67
CA ASP A 96 21.55 -1.65 16.37
C ASP A 96 21.98 -0.75 15.20
N GLN A 97 23.28 -0.42 15.11
CA GLN A 97 23.82 0.35 13.98
C GLN A 97 23.63 -0.36 12.64
N LYS A 98 23.87 -1.69 12.59
CA LYS A 98 23.63 -2.49 11.38
C LYS A 98 22.18 -2.39 10.94
N ASP A 99 21.26 -2.69 11.82
CA ASP A 99 19.82 -2.68 11.55
C ASP A 99 19.32 -1.27 11.17
N ILE A 100 19.82 -0.20 11.80
CA ILE A 100 19.48 1.16 11.44
C ILE A 100 19.98 1.53 10.03
N LEU A 101 21.19 1.07 9.65
CA LEU A 101 21.73 1.26 8.30
C LEU A 101 20.87 0.55 7.24
N GLU A 102 20.40 -0.68 7.53
CA GLU A 102 19.51 -1.43 6.65
C GLU A 102 18.21 -0.65 6.39
N TYR A 103 17.56 -0.14 7.45
CA TYR A 103 16.35 0.69 7.30
C TYR A 103 16.62 2.03 6.62
N ARG A 104 17.77 2.67 6.87
CA ARG A 104 18.09 3.94 6.23
C ARG A 104 18.36 3.76 4.74
N ALA A 105 19.13 2.75 4.35
CA ALA A 105 19.33 2.42 2.94
C ALA A 105 18.00 2.10 2.22
N ALA A 106 17.08 1.40 2.89
CA ALA A 106 15.75 1.16 2.35
C ALA A 106 14.93 2.45 2.19
N ALA A 107 15.00 3.38 3.16
CA ALA A 107 14.34 4.68 3.08
C ALA A 107 14.94 5.56 1.97
N GLU A 108 16.27 5.56 1.83
CA GLU A 108 16.99 6.27 0.78
C GLU A 108 16.69 5.71 -0.62
N LEU A 109 16.58 4.38 -0.76
CA LEU A 109 16.13 3.74 -2.00
C LEU A 109 14.71 4.21 -2.38
N LYS A 110 13.79 4.22 -1.43
CA LYS A 110 12.42 4.70 -1.64
C LYS A 110 12.33 6.21 -1.92
N ALA A 111 13.26 6.99 -1.37
CA ALA A 111 13.40 8.42 -1.63
C ALA A 111 14.15 8.72 -2.95
N GLU A 112 14.50 7.70 -3.74
CA GLU A 112 15.31 7.81 -4.96
C GLU A 112 16.71 8.42 -4.74
N LEU A 113 17.22 8.33 -3.52
CA LEU A 113 18.56 8.79 -3.13
C LEU A 113 19.58 7.64 -3.28
N TYR A 114 19.68 7.08 -4.47
CA TYR A 114 20.38 5.82 -4.77
C TYR A 114 21.86 5.84 -4.38
N ASP A 115 22.57 6.96 -4.59
CA ASP A 115 23.97 7.09 -4.19
C ASP A 115 24.16 6.98 -2.68
N GLN A 116 23.21 7.49 -1.88
CA GLN A 116 23.25 7.41 -0.42
C GLN A 116 22.93 5.99 0.03
N ALA A 117 21.87 5.38 -0.52
CA ALA A 117 21.52 4.00 -0.25
C ALA A 117 22.69 3.04 -0.55
N MET A 118 23.39 3.23 -1.69
CA MET A 118 24.55 2.43 -2.03
C MET A 118 25.72 2.66 -1.06
N ALA A 119 25.92 3.88 -0.56
CA ALA A 119 26.97 4.16 0.44
C ALA A 119 26.67 3.45 1.77
N ASP A 120 25.42 3.37 2.19
CA ASP A 120 25.03 2.59 3.37
C ASP A 120 25.19 1.08 3.15
N CYS A 121 24.83 0.56 1.98
CA CYS A 121 25.09 -0.83 1.60
C CYS A 121 26.58 -1.17 1.61
N GLN A 122 27.43 -0.26 1.13
CA GLN A 122 28.90 -0.42 1.21
C GLN A 122 29.40 -0.43 2.66
N THR A 123 28.87 0.45 3.51
CA THR A 123 29.19 0.47 4.95
C THR A 123 28.79 -0.86 5.61
N LEU A 124 27.62 -1.41 5.26
CA LEU A 124 27.18 -2.73 5.72
C LEU A 124 28.18 -3.82 5.31
N ALA A 125 28.64 -3.79 4.05
CA ALA A 125 29.58 -4.78 3.53
C ALA A 125 30.99 -4.67 4.15
N GLU A 126 31.43 -3.46 4.49
CA GLU A 126 32.75 -3.22 5.08
C GLU A 126 32.82 -3.56 6.58
N ASP A 127 31.77 -3.22 7.33
CA ASP A 127 31.78 -3.24 8.80
C ASP A 127 31.06 -4.43 9.41
N TYR A 128 30.24 -5.17 8.65
CA TYR A 128 29.38 -6.22 9.16
C TYR A 128 29.42 -7.49 8.29
N SER A 129 28.96 -8.60 8.88
CA SER A 129 28.68 -9.82 8.11
C SER A 129 27.33 -9.67 7.46
N LEU A 130 27.28 -9.82 6.14
CA LEU A 130 26.05 -9.72 5.36
C LEU A 130 25.20 -10.99 5.49
N ASN A 131 23.88 -10.81 5.54
CA ASN A 131 22.87 -11.84 5.44
C ASN A 131 22.12 -11.76 4.09
N ALA A 132 21.15 -12.63 3.85
CA ALA A 132 20.38 -12.65 2.61
C ALA A 132 19.67 -11.33 2.33
N ASN A 133 19.09 -10.68 3.36
CA ASN A 133 18.37 -9.43 3.21
C ASN A 133 19.30 -8.26 2.87
N ASP A 134 20.54 -8.25 3.41
CA ASP A 134 21.53 -7.23 3.05
C ASP A 134 21.91 -7.33 1.56
N TYR A 135 22.15 -8.54 1.07
CA TYR A 135 22.38 -8.77 -0.36
C TYR A 135 21.18 -8.41 -1.21
N TYR A 136 19.97 -8.77 -0.77
CA TYR A 136 18.73 -8.39 -1.45
C TYR A 136 18.58 -6.86 -1.56
N LEU A 137 18.75 -6.14 -0.45
CA LEU A 137 18.68 -4.68 -0.43
C LEU A 137 19.73 -4.05 -1.37
N THR A 138 20.97 -4.52 -1.32
CA THR A 138 22.04 -4.06 -2.21
C THR A 138 21.70 -4.34 -3.67
N GLY A 139 21.11 -5.50 -3.96
CA GLY A 139 20.59 -5.86 -5.28
C GLY A 139 19.50 -4.90 -5.78
N CYS A 140 18.57 -4.53 -4.92
CA CYS A 140 17.51 -3.56 -5.24
C CYS A 140 18.09 -2.17 -5.53
N VAL A 141 19.05 -1.70 -4.73
CA VAL A 141 19.71 -0.41 -4.95
C VAL A 141 20.51 -0.42 -6.27
N ALA A 142 21.27 -1.47 -6.53
CA ALA A 142 22.03 -1.63 -7.76
C ALA A 142 21.10 -1.66 -8.99
N LEU A 143 19.96 -2.34 -8.88
CA LEU A 143 18.93 -2.41 -9.93
C LEU A 143 18.33 -1.03 -10.23
N ALA A 144 18.02 -0.25 -9.19
CA ALA A 144 17.53 1.12 -9.32
C ALA A 144 18.57 2.10 -9.92
N MET A 145 19.86 1.75 -9.84
CA MET A 145 20.99 2.47 -10.46
C MET A 145 21.33 1.97 -11.87
N ASP A 146 20.53 1.12 -12.47
CA ASP A 146 20.80 0.45 -13.76
C ASP A 146 22.10 -0.39 -13.76
N SER A 147 22.60 -0.76 -12.57
CA SER A 147 23.81 -1.58 -12.40
C SER A 147 23.46 -3.07 -12.42
N TYR A 148 22.97 -3.56 -13.56
CA TYR A 148 22.34 -4.89 -13.71
C TYR A 148 23.25 -6.06 -13.34
N ASP A 149 24.55 -6.01 -13.65
CA ASP A 149 25.51 -7.06 -13.30
C ASP A 149 25.69 -7.14 -11.77
N GLU A 150 25.78 -6.00 -11.10
CA GLU A 150 25.88 -5.91 -9.64
C GLU A 150 24.59 -6.36 -8.95
N ALA A 151 23.41 -5.94 -9.47
CA ALA A 151 22.11 -6.40 -9.00
C ALA A 151 22.00 -7.92 -9.10
N SER A 152 22.32 -8.49 -10.27
CA SER A 152 22.29 -9.93 -10.50
C SER A 152 23.24 -10.70 -9.58
N SER A 153 24.42 -10.17 -9.30
CA SER A 153 25.39 -10.78 -8.36
C SER A 153 24.82 -10.81 -6.95
N ASN A 154 24.33 -9.66 -6.47
CA ASN A 154 23.77 -9.55 -5.12
C ASN A 154 22.50 -10.40 -4.93
N PHE A 155 21.58 -10.43 -5.87
CA PHE A 155 20.42 -11.32 -5.80
C PHE A 155 20.81 -12.80 -5.82
N SER A 156 21.89 -13.17 -6.51
CA SER A 156 22.40 -14.54 -6.49
C SER A 156 22.98 -14.90 -5.11
N GLU A 157 23.67 -13.98 -4.45
CA GLU A 157 24.15 -14.17 -3.07
C GLU A 157 22.99 -14.20 -2.07
N ALA A 158 21.97 -13.34 -2.24
CA ALA A 158 20.76 -13.34 -1.42
C ALA A 158 20.08 -14.70 -1.47
N TYR A 159 19.74 -15.18 -2.66
CA TYR A 159 19.10 -16.49 -2.86
C TYR A 159 20.02 -17.66 -2.49
N GLY A 160 21.31 -17.53 -2.69
CA GLY A 160 22.30 -18.55 -2.26
C GLY A 160 22.40 -18.66 -0.75
N SER A 161 22.18 -17.58 -0.01
CA SER A 161 22.19 -17.53 1.45
C SER A 161 20.87 -17.95 2.07
N ASP A 162 19.76 -17.67 1.38
CA ASP A 162 18.39 -18.02 1.77
C ASP A 162 17.59 -18.49 0.55
N SER A 163 17.58 -19.80 0.31
CA SER A 163 16.90 -20.42 -0.83
C SER A 163 15.41 -20.69 -0.57
N THR A 164 14.72 -19.76 0.08
CA THR A 164 13.29 -19.85 0.36
C THR A 164 12.44 -19.45 -0.85
N TYR A 165 11.18 -19.87 -0.86
CA TYR A 165 10.21 -19.40 -1.85
C TYR A 165 10.00 -17.89 -1.73
N GLU A 166 9.93 -17.37 -0.50
CA GLU A 166 9.76 -15.95 -0.21
C GLU A 166 10.87 -15.10 -0.83
N MET A 167 12.15 -15.46 -0.62
CA MET A 167 13.28 -14.75 -1.22
C MET A 167 13.22 -14.79 -2.75
N ALA A 168 12.81 -15.91 -3.34
CA ALA A 168 12.66 -16.02 -4.80
C ALA A 168 11.58 -15.07 -5.32
N ILE A 169 10.44 -14.98 -4.63
CA ILE A 169 9.34 -14.07 -4.99
C ILE A 169 9.79 -12.62 -4.85
N GLN A 170 10.42 -12.25 -3.74
CA GLN A 170 10.92 -10.88 -3.53
C GLN A 170 11.89 -10.46 -4.65
N ILE A 171 12.82 -11.33 -5.05
CA ILE A 171 13.75 -11.04 -6.15
C ILE A 171 13.01 -10.92 -7.48
N TYR A 172 12.02 -11.79 -7.74
CA TYR A 172 11.18 -11.71 -8.93
C TYR A 172 10.43 -10.37 -8.98
N GLU A 173 9.80 -9.95 -7.89
CA GLU A 173 9.08 -8.68 -7.79
C GLU A 173 10.00 -7.47 -8.00
N ALA A 174 11.23 -7.52 -7.47
CA ALA A 174 12.22 -6.46 -7.70
C ALA A 174 12.55 -6.30 -9.20
N TYR A 175 12.76 -7.41 -9.92
CA TYR A 175 12.98 -7.38 -11.37
C TYR A 175 11.72 -6.98 -12.14
N LEU A 176 10.54 -7.46 -11.73
CA LEU A 176 9.27 -7.12 -12.37
C LEU A 176 9.00 -5.62 -12.30
N GLY A 177 9.33 -4.97 -11.19
CA GLY A 177 9.21 -3.53 -11.01
C GLY A 177 10.10 -2.70 -11.97
N GLN A 178 11.05 -3.34 -12.66
CA GLN A 178 11.92 -2.74 -13.68
C GLN A 178 11.67 -3.30 -15.08
N ASP A 179 10.51 -3.92 -15.32
CA ASP A 179 10.14 -4.58 -16.59
C ASP A 179 11.14 -5.70 -17.01
N MET A 180 11.86 -6.30 -16.05
CA MET A 180 12.88 -7.35 -16.26
C MET A 180 12.40 -8.73 -15.79
N GLU A 181 11.16 -9.07 -16.09
CA GLU A 181 10.51 -10.31 -15.62
C GLU A 181 11.33 -11.58 -15.88
N ALA A 182 11.96 -11.70 -17.05
CA ALA A 182 12.74 -12.89 -17.42
C ALA A 182 13.94 -13.14 -16.48
N ASP A 183 14.56 -12.08 -15.94
CA ASP A 183 15.67 -12.18 -15.00
C ASP A 183 15.20 -12.63 -13.61
N GLY A 184 13.99 -12.23 -13.22
CA GLY A 184 13.35 -12.66 -11.98
C GLY A 184 12.86 -14.09 -12.02
N THR A 185 12.24 -14.51 -13.14
CA THR A 185 11.61 -15.84 -13.31
C THR A 185 12.57 -16.99 -12.99
N ARG A 186 13.87 -16.87 -13.26
CA ARG A 186 14.86 -17.91 -12.94
C ARG A 186 14.92 -18.26 -11.44
N TYR A 187 14.60 -17.30 -10.54
CA TYR A 187 14.58 -17.55 -9.10
C TYR A 187 13.32 -18.31 -8.70
N LEU A 188 12.18 -18.00 -9.31
CA LEU A 188 10.94 -18.77 -9.15
C LEU A 188 11.13 -20.22 -9.61
N GLU A 189 11.73 -20.41 -10.80
CA GLU A 189 12.07 -21.76 -11.30
C GLU A 189 13.07 -22.51 -10.40
N ALA A 190 14.00 -21.77 -9.76
CA ALA A 190 14.94 -22.37 -8.83
C ALA A 190 14.24 -22.81 -7.54
N ALA A 191 13.34 -22.00 -7.01
CA ALA A 191 12.56 -22.32 -5.82
C ALA A 191 11.70 -23.57 -5.99
N LEU A 192 11.10 -23.77 -7.17
CA LEU A 192 10.28 -24.93 -7.50
C LEU A 192 11.05 -26.27 -7.48
N LYS A 193 12.38 -26.26 -7.46
CA LYS A 193 13.19 -27.47 -7.30
C LYS A 193 13.20 -27.98 -5.87
N THR A 194 12.80 -27.15 -4.92
CA THR A 194 12.63 -27.54 -3.51
C THR A 194 11.31 -28.29 -3.35
N GLU A 195 11.36 -29.43 -2.63
CA GLU A 195 10.17 -30.25 -2.39
C GLU A 195 9.34 -29.69 -1.24
N ALA A 196 8.05 -29.44 -1.47
CA ALA A 196 7.12 -29.00 -0.43
C ALA A 196 6.74 -30.17 0.49
N LYS A 197 6.67 -29.94 1.80
CA LYS A 197 6.38 -30.96 2.83
C LYS A 197 5.30 -30.49 3.81
N THR A 198 5.35 -29.23 4.21
CA THR A 198 4.42 -28.62 5.17
C THR A 198 3.28 -27.91 4.45
N ALA A 199 2.25 -27.47 5.20
CA ALA A 199 1.19 -26.62 4.65
C ALA A 199 1.76 -25.33 4.08
N ASP A 200 2.71 -24.72 4.80
CA ASP A 200 3.35 -23.48 4.40
C ASP A 200 4.18 -23.66 3.13
N ASP A 201 4.97 -24.76 3.00
CA ASP A 201 5.71 -25.03 1.77
C ASP A 201 4.78 -25.15 0.56
N TYR A 202 3.63 -25.82 0.70
CA TYR A 202 2.64 -25.93 -0.37
C TYR A 202 1.99 -24.58 -0.70
N CYS A 203 1.72 -23.76 0.33
CA CYS A 203 1.19 -22.42 0.14
C CYS A 203 2.18 -21.54 -0.64
N GLU A 204 3.43 -21.51 -0.20
CA GLU A 204 4.48 -20.72 -0.85
C GLU A 204 4.76 -21.19 -2.30
N ARG A 205 4.80 -22.52 -2.55
CA ARG A 205 4.90 -23.01 -3.93
C ARG A 205 3.70 -22.62 -4.78
N GLY A 206 2.52 -22.61 -4.20
CA GLY A 206 1.32 -22.13 -4.86
C GLY A 206 1.41 -20.64 -5.25
N LYS A 207 2.00 -19.79 -4.38
CA LYS A 207 2.32 -18.40 -4.70
C LYS A 207 3.30 -18.31 -5.85
N VAL A 208 4.37 -19.10 -5.83
CA VAL A 208 5.36 -19.12 -6.94
C VAL A 208 4.67 -19.45 -8.26
N TYR A 209 3.81 -20.48 -8.31
CA TYR A 209 3.06 -20.79 -9.53
C TYR A 209 2.08 -19.67 -9.93
N TYR A 210 1.47 -18.99 -8.96
CA TYR A 210 0.62 -17.82 -9.22
C TYR A 210 1.40 -16.69 -9.92
N TYR A 211 2.60 -16.35 -9.43
CA TYR A 211 3.48 -15.34 -10.04
C TYR A 211 4.01 -15.76 -11.43
N MET A 212 4.00 -17.04 -11.75
CA MET A 212 4.36 -17.59 -13.07
C MET A 212 3.13 -17.74 -14.00
N ASP A 213 1.95 -17.25 -13.61
CA ASP A 213 0.67 -17.43 -14.30
C ASP A 213 0.27 -18.91 -14.52
N ASP A 214 0.94 -19.83 -13.83
CA ASP A 214 0.59 -21.26 -13.86
C ASP A 214 -0.52 -21.57 -12.86
N TYR A 215 -1.71 -21.07 -13.15
CA TYR A 215 -2.88 -21.15 -12.28
C TYR A 215 -3.36 -22.60 -12.02
N GLU A 216 -3.03 -23.55 -12.88
CA GLU A 216 -3.39 -24.95 -12.69
C GLU A 216 -2.55 -25.57 -11.56
N ASN A 217 -1.24 -25.40 -11.62
CA ASN A 217 -0.34 -25.85 -10.56
C ASN A 217 -0.53 -25.04 -9.29
N ALA A 218 -0.75 -23.71 -9.38
CA ALA A 218 -1.07 -22.86 -8.22
C ALA A 218 -2.26 -23.44 -7.44
N ARG A 219 -3.39 -23.72 -8.11
CA ARG A 219 -4.56 -24.30 -7.46
C ARG A 219 -4.28 -25.67 -6.82
N THR A 220 -3.50 -26.50 -7.47
CA THR A 220 -3.15 -27.84 -6.96
C THR A 220 -2.38 -27.73 -5.64
N GLU A 221 -1.34 -26.90 -5.61
CA GLU A 221 -0.51 -26.69 -4.42
C GLU A 221 -1.30 -26.00 -3.31
N LEU A 222 -2.03 -24.94 -3.63
CA LEU A 222 -2.84 -24.18 -2.67
C LEU A 222 -3.98 -25.01 -2.08
N THR A 223 -4.64 -25.86 -2.89
CA THR A 223 -5.65 -26.79 -2.36
C THR A 223 -5.01 -27.77 -1.37
N THR A 224 -3.81 -28.27 -1.68
CA THR A 224 -3.07 -29.16 -0.78
C THR A 224 -2.71 -28.44 0.53
N ALA A 225 -2.32 -27.16 0.46
CA ALA A 225 -2.04 -26.33 1.62
C ALA A 225 -3.30 -26.09 2.48
N ALA A 226 -4.41 -25.73 1.85
CA ALA A 226 -5.70 -25.50 2.51
C ALA A 226 -6.22 -26.78 3.19
N ASP A 227 -6.12 -27.94 2.54
CA ASP A 227 -6.46 -29.25 3.11
C ASP A 227 -5.60 -29.61 4.33
N LYS A 228 -4.40 -29.05 4.42
CA LYS A 228 -3.49 -29.15 5.56
C LYS A 228 -3.70 -28.08 6.64
N GLY A 229 -4.65 -27.17 6.44
CA GLY A 229 -5.06 -26.17 7.41
C GLY A 229 -4.47 -24.76 7.20
N SER A 230 -3.89 -24.46 6.03
CA SER A 230 -3.45 -23.10 5.70
C SER A 230 -4.65 -22.22 5.33
N THR A 231 -4.98 -21.25 6.16
CA THR A 231 -6.01 -20.24 5.88
C THR A 231 -5.53 -19.28 4.79
N GLU A 232 -4.24 -18.94 4.77
CA GLU A 232 -3.63 -18.10 3.75
C GLU A 232 -3.78 -18.72 2.33
N ALA A 233 -3.61 -20.04 2.20
CA ALA A 233 -3.82 -20.69 0.92
C ALA A 233 -5.25 -20.53 0.40
N THR A 234 -6.24 -20.44 1.29
CA THR A 234 -7.63 -20.16 0.92
C THR A 234 -7.79 -18.76 0.34
N LEU A 235 -7.14 -17.75 0.95
CA LEU A 235 -7.11 -16.40 0.41
C LEU A 235 -6.50 -16.37 -1.00
N ILE A 236 -5.35 -17.01 -1.18
CA ILE A 236 -4.62 -17.01 -2.46
C ILE A 236 -5.38 -17.80 -3.53
N LEU A 237 -6.13 -18.87 -3.18
CA LEU A 237 -7.05 -19.52 -4.11
C LEU A 237 -8.09 -18.54 -4.65
N GLY A 238 -8.62 -17.66 -3.81
CA GLY A 238 -9.48 -16.56 -4.25
C GLY A 238 -8.80 -15.67 -5.29
N MET A 239 -7.53 -15.30 -5.05
CA MET A 239 -6.74 -14.49 -6.00
C MET A 239 -6.51 -15.22 -7.33
N VAL A 240 -6.19 -16.51 -7.30
CA VAL A 240 -6.00 -17.34 -8.50
C VAL A 240 -7.28 -17.40 -9.35
N TYR A 241 -8.44 -17.59 -8.72
CA TYR A 241 -9.71 -17.59 -9.45
C TYR A 241 -10.07 -16.19 -9.99
N MET A 242 -9.75 -15.12 -9.26
CA MET A 242 -9.90 -13.74 -9.76
C MET A 242 -9.05 -13.49 -11.00
N ALA A 243 -7.77 -13.91 -10.99
CA ALA A 243 -6.87 -13.78 -12.12
C ALA A 243 -7.38 -14.54 -13.36
N GLN A 244 -8.11 -15.65 -13.16
CA GLN A 244 -8.78 -16.40 -14.23
C GLN A 244 -10.15 -15.84 -14.66
N GLY A 245 -10.62 -14.76 -14.00
CA GLY A 245 -11.94 -14.16 -14.26
C GLY A 245 -13.12 -14.98 -13.69
N ASP A 246 -12.87 -15.95 -12.84
CA ASP A 246 -13.90 -16.75 -12.17
C ASP A 246 -14.30 -16.13 -10.83
N THR A 247 -15.05 -15.03 -10.90
CA THR A 247 -15.51 -14.28 -9.73
C THR A 247 -16.36 -15.12 -8.77
N SER A 248 -17.08 -16.11 -9.29
CA SER A 248 -17.94 -16.98 -8.47
C SER A 248 -17.13 -17.86 -7.52
N ASN A 249 -16.10 -18.53 -8.02
CA ASN A 249 -15.22 -19.35 -7.18
C ASN A 249 -14.34 -18.45 -6.29
N ALA A 250 -13.82 -17.33 -6.80
CA ALA A 250 -13.06 -16.38 -6.02
C ALA A 250 -13.83 -15.91 -4.78
N ARG A 251 -15.08 -15.48 -4.96
CA ARG A 251 -16.00 -15.08 -3.89
C ARG A 251 -16.18 -16.15 -2.83
N SER A 252 -16.33 -17.40 -3.27
CA SER A 252 -16.47 -18.54 -2.35
C SER A 252 -15.24 -18.73 -1.47
N PHE A 253 -14.03 -18.58 -2.03
CA PHE A 253 -12.79 -18.71 -1.28
C PHE A 253 -12.53 -17.52 -0.35
N TYR A 254 -12.80 -16.30 -0.77
CA TYR A 254 -12.68 -15.13 0.10
C TYR A 254 -13.67 -15.21 1.29
N GLN A 255 -14.90 -15.67 1.05
CA GLN A 255 -15.85 -15.89 2.15
C GLN A 255 -15.37 -17.00 3.10
N GLN A 256 -14.86 -18.11 2.57
CA GLN A 256 -14.28 -19.18 3.40
C GLN A 256 -13.12 -18.67 4.25
N TYR A 257 -12.27 -17.80 3.70
CA TYR A 257 -11.17 -17.19 4.45
C TYR A 257 -11.68 -16.34 5.63
N ILE A 258 -12.70 -15.52 5.39
CA ILE A 258 -13.33 -14.70 6.44
C ILE A 258 -14.00 -15.59 7.50
N ASP A 259 -14.75 -16.62 7.08
CA ASP A 259 -15.49 -17.52 7.98
C ASP A 259 -14.56 -18.42 8.83
N ALA A 260 -13.33 -18.63 8.39
CA ALA A 260 -12.31 -19.40 9.09
C ALA A 260 -11.52 -18.59 10.14
N ASP A 261 -11.99 -17.38 10.50
CA ASP A 261 -11.26 -16.43 11.33
C ASP A 261 -9.83 -16.24 10.82
N GLY A 262 -9.69 -16.00 9.52
CA GLY A 262 -8.42 -15.66 8.90
C GLY A 262 -7.73 -14.54 9.68
N ASP A 263 -6.42 -14.57 9.75
CA ASP A 263 -5.61 -13.66 10.59
C ASP A 263 -5.90 -12.18 10.31
N ASP A 264 -6.44 -11.89 9.12
CA ASP A 264 -6.79 -10.55 8.67
C ASP A 264 -8.04 -10.56 7.78
N PRO A 265 -9.24 -10.43 8.34
CA PRO A 265 -10.47 -10.47 7.57
C PRO A 265 -10.58 -9.33 6.54
N ALA A 266 -9.83 -8.23 6.70
CA ALA A 266 -9.81 -7.11 5.75
C ALA A 266 -9.35 -7.56 4.36
N LYS A 267 -8.39 -8.48 4.26
CA LYS A 267 -7.95 -9.07 2.99
C LYS A 267 -9.07 -9.83 2.28
N GLY A 268 -9.85 -10.58 3.04
CA GLY A 268 -11.01 -11.29 2.50
C GLY A 268 -12.09 -10.35 1.98
N TYR A 269 -12.40 -9.30 2.73
CA TYR A 269 -13.35 -8.26 2.30
C TYR A 269 -12.85 -7.49 1.09
N ASN A 270 -11.55 -7.20 1.01
CA ASN A 270 -10.96 -6.59 -0.19
C ASN A 270 -11.13 -7.50 -1.42
N GLY A 271 -10.89 -8.81 -1.26
CA GLY A 271 -11.13 -9.79 -2.31
C GLY A 271 -12.60 -9.85 -2.77
N LEU A 272 -13.57 -9.81 -1.82
CA LEU A 272 -15.00 -9.72 -2.15
C LEU A 272 -15.34 -8.44 -2.89
N ALA A 273 -14.79 -7.30 -2.47
CA ALA A 273 -14.98 -6.02 -3.15
C ALA A 273 -14.45 -6.05 -4.58
N LEU A 274 -13.30 -6.65 -4.82
CA LEU A 274 -12.74 -6.82 -6.18
C LEU A 274 -13.64 -7.71 -7.06
N CYS A 275 -14.25 -8.78 -6.50
CA CYS A 275 -15.25 -9.58 -7.20
C CYS A 275 -16.46 -8.73 -7.60
N ASP A 276 -16.99 -7.91 -6.67
CA ASP A 276 -18.14 -7.04 -6.91
C ASP A 276 -17.84 -5.96 -7.95
N ILE A 277 -16.63 -5.37 -7.90
CA ILE A 277 -16.17 -4.40 -8.92
C ILE A 277 -16.13 -5.06 -10.30
N SER A 278 -15.60 -6.28 -10.38
CA SER A 278 -15.53 -7.05 -11.63
C SER A 278 -16.89 -7.40 -12.19
N ASP A 279 -17.86 -7.74 -11.31
CA ASP A 279 -19.23 -8.07 -11.68
C ASP A 279 -20.09 -6.80 -11.95
N GLY A 280 -19.57 -5.61 -11.62
CA GLY A 280 -20.28 -4.33 -11.76
C GLY A 280 -21.28 -4.04 -10.64
N ASP A 281 -21.26 -4.80 -9.55
CA ASP A 281 -22.08 -4.56 -8.35
C ASP A 281 -21.37 -3.59 -7.39
N TYR A 282 -21.34 -2.33 -7.77
CA TYR A 282 -20.63 -1.28 -7.05
C TYR A 282 -21.19 -0.99 -5.66
N ASP A 283 -22.47 -1.25 -5.42
CA ASP A 283 -23.07 -1.02 -4.10
C ASP A 283 -22.63 -2.11 -3.11
N SER A 284 -22.55 -3.36 -3.54
CA SER A 284 -21.97 -4.45 -2.77
C SER A 284 -20.47 -4.24 -2.54
N ALA A 285 -19.73 -3.77 -3.55
CA ALA A 285 -18.31 -3.43 -3.41
C ALA A 285 -18.07 -2.41 -2.29
N LEU A 286 -18.81 -1.30 -2.26
CA LEU A 286 -18.72 -0.29 -1.19
C LEU A 286 -19.07 -0.86 0.18
N GLN A 287 -20.00 -1.81 0.25
CA GLN A 287 -20.36 -2.46 1.50
C GLN A 287 -19.21 -3.34 2.02
N ASN A 288 -18.61 -4.14 1.14
CA ASN A 288 -17.45 -4.98 1.50
C ASN A 288 -16.24 -4.13 1.89
N ILE A 289 -15.94 -3.04 1.16
CA ILE A 289 -14.89 -2.09 1.52
C ILE A 289 -15.15 -1.52 2.92
N SER A 290 -16.36 -1.09 3.22
CA SER A 290 -16.71 -0.54 4.54
C SER A 290 -16.55 -1.57 5.66
N GLN A 291 -16.81 -2.85 5.40
CA GLN A 291 -16.61 -3.92 6.38
C GLN A 291 -15.12 -4.18 6.59
N GLY A 292 -14.35 -4.27 5.52
CA GLY A 292 -12.89 -4.44 5.60
C GLY A 292 -12.20 -3.31 6.36
N LEU A 293 -12.61 -2.06 6.14
CA LEU A 293 -12.05 -0.89 6.85
C LEU A 293 -12.33 -0.88 8.36
N GLY A 294 -13.27 -1.71 8.84
CA GLY A 294 -13.61 -1.79 10.26
C GLY A 294 -12.47 -2.35 11.13
N ASP A 295 -11.69 -3.26 10.57
CA ASP A 295 -10.64 -4.01 11.26
C ASP A 295 -9.27 -3.95 10.51
N ALA A 296 -9.18 -3.14 9.44
CA ALA A 296 -7.98 -3.05 8.60
C ALA A 296 -6.82 -2.37 9.34
N THR A 297 -5.62 -2.92 9.16
CA THR A 297 -4.37 -2.21 9.44
C THR A 297 -4.09 -1.16 8.36
N SER A 298 -3.00 -0.39 8.51
CA SER A 298 -2.68 0.67 7.54
C SER A 298 -2.42 0.12 6.13
N ASP A 299 -1.88 -1.09 6.02
CA ASP A 299 -1.55 -1.68 4.72
C ASP A 299 -2.84 -2.15 3.99
N GLU A 300 -3.75 -2.85 4.68
CA GLU A 300 -5.04 -3.25 4.11
C GLU A 300 -5.96 -2.05 3.85
N MET A 301 -5.86 -1.01 4.68
CA MET A 301 -6.61 0.25 4.49
C MET A 301 -6.22 0.92 3.17
N ARG A 302 -4.95 0.86 2.76
CA ARG A 302 -4.46 1.38 1.49
C ARG A 302 -5.23 0.77 0.32
N ASP A 303 -5.28 -0.56 0.23
CA ASP A 303 -5.95 -1.27 -0.86
C ASP A 303 -7.47 -0.99 -0.88
N LEU A 304 -8.10 -1.05 0.29
CA LEU A 304 -9.55 -0.83 0.41
C LEU A 304 -9.95 0.60 0.01
N LEU A 305 -9.22 1.61 0.47
CA LEU A 305 -9.50 3.01 0.11
C LEU A 305 -9.20 3.31 -1.35
N PHE A 306 -8.17 2.69 -1.94
CA PHE A 306 -7.92 2.82 -3.37
C PHE A 306 -9.06 2.17 -4.19
N ASN A 307 -9.53 1.00 -3.80
CA ASN A 307 -10.68 0.36 -4.42
C ASN A 307 -11.97 1.18 -4.27
N GLU A 308 -12.15 1.94 -3.17
CA GLU A 308 -13.26 2.88 -3.02
C GLU A 308 -13.24 3.96 -4.11
N ILE A 309 -12.06 4.52 -4.41
CA ILE A 309 -11.88 5.49 -5.51
C ILE A 309 -12.31 4.85 -6.84
N VAL A 310 -11.78 3.65 -7.14
CA VAL A 310 -12.10 2.91 -8.38
C VAL A 310 -13.60 2.66 -8.51
N VAL A 311 -14.29 2.32 -7.43
CA VAL A 311 -15.76 2.12 -7.44
C VAL A 311 -16.49 3.40 -7.85
N TYR A 312 -16.16 4.55 -7.26
CA TYR A 312 -16.80 5.81 -7.62
C TYR A 312 -16.52 6.23 -9.07
N GLU A 313 -15.31 5.93 -9.59
CA GLU A 313 -15.00 6.12 -11.01
C GLU A 313 -15.85 5.26 -11.92
N LYS A 314 -15.98 3.96 -11.60
CA LYS A 314 -16.84 3.04 -12.36
C LYS A 314 -18.31 3.43 -12.32
N LYS A 315 -18.76 4.04 -11.22
CA LYS A 315 -20.12 4.64 -11.09
C LYS A 315 -20.25 5.96 -11.87
N LEU A 316 -19.17 6.49 -12.46
CA LEU A 316 -19.09 7.82 -13.09
C LEU A 316 -19.37 8.98 -12.13
N ASP A 317 -19.28 8.76 -10.83
CA ASP A 317 -19.32 9.81 -9.81
C ASP A 317 -17.89 10.36 -9.57
N LEU A 318 -17.40 11.07 -10.59
CA LEU A 318 -16.04 11.57 -10.59
C LEU A 318 -15.78 12.64 -9.51
N SER A 319 -16.83 13.29 -9.01
CA SER A 319 -16.68 14.28 -7.94
C SER A 319 -16.40 13.61 -6.60
N THR A 320 -17.10 12.52 -6.29
CA THR A 320 -16.85 11.72 -5.10
C THR A 320 -15.51 10.99 -5.22
N ALA A 321 -15.19 10.41 -6.39
CA ALA A 321 -13.89 9.78 -6.64
C ALA A 321 -12.73 10.76 -6.38
N LEU A 322 -12.83 12.01 -6.87
CA LEU A 322 -11.83 13.04 -6.63
C LEU A 322 -11.66 13.38 -5.14
N SER A 323 -12.78 13.50 -4.40
CA SER A 323 -12.71 13.76 -2.95
C SER A 323 -12.00 12.62 -2.22
N LYS A 324 -12.33 11.37 -2.55
CA LYS A 324 -11.69 10.17 -1.98
C LYS A 324 -10.21 10.07 -2.33
N ALA A 325 -9.83 10.37 -3.58
CA ALA A 325 -8.43 10.40 -3.99
C ALA A 325 -7.63 11.49 -3.26
N GLN A 326 -8.24 12.64 -2.95
CA GLN A 326 -7.62 13.69 -2.14
C GLN A 326 -7.42 13.24 -0.68
N GLU A 327 -8.41 12.57 -0.08
CA GLU A 327 -8.30 12.01 1.28
C GLU A 327 -7.22 10.93 1.33
N TYR A 328 -7.20 10.02 0.35
CA TYR A 328 -6.19 8.97 0.19
C TYR A 328 -4.78 9.55 0.12
N GLY A 329 -4.53 10.52 -0.77
CA GLY A 329 -3.21 11.13 -0.96
C GLY A 329 -2.70 11.94 0.23
N GLN A 330 -3.57 12.32 1.18
CA GLN A 330 -3.13 12.91 2.46
C GLN A 330 -2.56 11.86 3.42
N THR A 331 -3.09 10.64 3.36
CA THR A 331 -2.71 9.52 4.22
C THR A 331 -1.53 8.75 3.63
N PHE A 332 -1.56 8.45 2.33
CA PHE A 332 -0.57 7.64 1.61
C PHE A 332 0.15 8.50 0.57
N LYS A 333 1.09 9.32 1.03
CA LYS A 333 1.81 10.31 0.21
C LYS A 333 2.80 9.71 -0.78
N ASP A 334 3.18 8.46 -0.56
CA ASP A 334 4.16 7.68 -1.31
C ASP A 334 3.54 6.86 -2.45
N ASP A 335 2.21 6.94 -2.63
CA ASP A 335 1.52 6.17 -3.66
C ASP A 335 1.48 6.94 -4.99
N ASP A 336 2.46 6.65 -5.86
CA ASP A 336 2.57 7.25 -7.19
C ASP A 336 1.38 6.91 -8.10
N ALA A 337 0.78 5.73 -7.95
CA ALA A 337 -0.39 5.34 -8.72
C ALA A 337 -1.59 6.21 -8.33
N ALA A 338 -1.79 6.40 -7.03
CA ALA A 338 -2.84 7.28 -6.52
C ALA A 338 -2.59 8.76 -6.86
N ALA A 339 -1.33 9.22 -6.90
CA ALA A 339 -0.98 10.58 -7.33
C ALA A 339 -1.32 10.81 -8.81
N LYS A 340 -1.06 9.82 -9.66
CA LYS A 340 -1.46 9.84 -11.08
C LYS A 340 -2.98 9.84 -11.23
N GLU A 341 -3.68 8.98 -10.46
CA GLU A 341 -5.14 8.91 -10.46
C GLU A 341 -5.79 10.22 -10.00
N LEU A 342 -5.25 10.83 -8.94
CA LEU A 342 -5.69 12.14 -8.47
C LEU A 342 -5.56 13.21 -9.58
N THR A 343 -4.43 13.23 -10.30
CA THR A 343 -4.21 14.16 -11.42
C THR A 343 -5.21 13.91 -12.56
N PHE A 344 -5.47 12.66 -12.88
CA PHE A 344 -6.46 12.27 -13.88
C PHE A 344 -7.87 12.75 -13.49
N LEU A 345 -8.31 12.48 -12.27
CA LEU A 345 -9.62 12.89 -11.75
C LEU A 345 -9.79 14.41 -11.72
N GLN A 346 -8.77 15.16 -11.29
CA GLN A 346 -8.78 16.64 -11.34
C GLN A 346 -9.03 17.17 -12.75
N SER A 347 -8.35 16.58 -13.75
CA SER A 347 -8.52 16.94 -15.15
C SER A 347 -9.95 16.63 -15.65
N ARG A 348 -10.49 15.47 -15.29
CA ARG A 348 -11.82 15.03 -15.75
C ARG A 348 -12.94 15.87 -15.15
N VAL A 349 -12.90 16.13 -13.84
CA VAL A 349 -13.90 16.97 -13.15
C VAL A 349 -13.81 18.41 -13.64
N GLY A 350 -12.61 18.97 -13.85
CA GLY A 350 -12.43 20.31 -14.42
C GLY A 350 -13.02 20.43 -15.83
N ASN A 351 -12.84 19.41 -16.68
CA ASN A 351 -13.41 19.40 -18.04
C ASN A 351 -14.94 19.25 -18.02
N GLN A 352 -15.53 18.51 -17.08
CA GLN A 352 -16.98 18.41 -16.93
C GLN A 352 -17.61 19.74 -16.50
N ALA A 353 -16.98 20.46 -15.57
CA ALA A 353 -17.41 21.78 -15.14
C ALA A 353 -17.38 22.80 -16.31
N ALA A 354 -16.31 22.81 -17.10
CA ALA A 354 -16.19 23.69 -18.28
C ALA A 354 -17.22 23.37 -19.38
N ALA A 355 -17.55 22.09 -19.57
CA ALA A 355 -18.59 21.66 -20.52
C ALA A 355 -20.00 22.01 -20.04
N GLY A 356 -20.25 21.94 -18.71
CA GLY A 356 -21.52 22.38 -18.09
C GLY A 356 -21.75 23.87 -18.26
N ASP A 357 -20.73 24.70 -17.95
CA ASP A 357 -20.79 26.16 -18.15
C ASP A 357 -21.01 26.55 -19.62
N ALA A 358 -20.43 25.82 -20.56
CA ALA A 358 -20.62 26.07 -21.99
C ALA A 358 -22.04 25.73 -22.44
N SER A 359 -22.66 24.67 -21.89
CA SER A 359 -24.06 24.29 -22.21
C SER A 359 -25.10 25.24 -21.60
N GLU A 360 -24.85 25.78 -20.40
CA GLU A 360 -25.71 26.79 -19.77
C GLU A 360 -25.60 28.15 -20.48
N ALA A 361 -24.41 28.50 -21.00
CA ALA A 361 -24.23 29.72 -21.79
C ALA A 361 -24.95 29.68 -23.12
N ASP A 362 -25.06 28.49 -23.78
CA ASP A 362 -25.74 28.30 -25.04
C ASP A 362 -27.29 28.34 -24.87
N THR A 363 -27.82 27.76 -23.78
CA THR A 363 -29.23 27.83 -23.45
C THR A 363 -29.70 29.20 -22.99
N SER A 364 -28.81 30.04 -22.40
CA SER A 364 -29.13 31.42 -22.04
C SER A 364 -29.16 32.38 -23.24
N ASN A 365 -28.47 32.05 -24.36
CA ASN A 365 -28.51 32.81 -25.58
C ASN A 365 -29.73 32.54 -26.45
N GLU A 366 -30.32 31.34 -26.39
CA GLU A 366 -31.57 31.03 -27.11
C GLU A 366 -32.82 31.67 -26.45
N SER A 367 -32.82 31.90 -25.12
CA SER A 367 -33.95 32.48 -24.42
C SER A 367 -34.07 34.01 -24.58
N THR A 368 -33.08 34.70 -25.14
CA THR A 368 -33.08 36.16 -25.35
C THR A 368 -33.44 36.57 -26.80
N ALA A 369 -33.66 35.60 -27.72
CA ALA A 369 -33.94 35.89 -29.13
C ALA A 369 -35.44 35.83 -29.50
N GLU A 370 -36.36 35.47 -28.61
CA GLU A 370 -37.81 35.34 -28.91
C GLU A 370 -38.73 36.47 -28.42
N GLU A 371 -38.18 37.59 -27.90
CA GLU A 371 -39.02 38.66 -27.37
C GLU A 371 -38.88 40.03 -28.09
N SER A 372 -38.79 40.02 -29.43
CA SER A 372 -38.94 41.26 -30.21
C SER A 372 -39.37 41.02 -31.67
N ALA A 373 -40.64 40.63 -31.93
CA ALA A 373 -41.30 40.84 -33.23
C ALA A 373 -42.80 40.64 -33.11
N ASP A 374 -43.51 41.64 -32.59
CA ASP A 374 -44.93 41.86 -32.96
C ASP A 374 -45.24 43.37 -32.96
N THR A 375 -45.34 43.93 -34.14
CA THR A 375 -46.32 45.02 -34.48
C THR A 375 -46.22 45.36 -35.97
N GLY A 376 -47.32 45.12 -36.67
CA GLY A 376 -47.75 46.15 -37.63
C GLY A 376 -47.90 45.76 -39.10
N THR A 377 -49.16 45.43 -39.44
CA THR A 377 -49.94 45.91 -40.60
C THR A 377 -49.49 45.55 -42.02
N ASP A 378 -50.27 44.71 -42.65
CA ASP A 378 -51.36 44.99 -43.61
C ASP A 378 -50.94 45.20 -45.09
N GLU A 379 -51.75 44.66 -45.97
CA GLU A 379 -52.00 44.91 -47.37
C GLU A 379 -51.28 44.13 -48.47
N SER A 380 -52.11 43.23 -49.02
CA SER A 380 -52.54 43.09 -50.39
C SER A 380 -51.57 42.68 -51.51
N SER A 381 -52.12 41.77 -52.25
CA SER A 381 -52.24 41.56 -53.71
C SER A 381 -51.36 40.43 -54.32
N GLU A 382 -52.04 39.42 -54.69
CA GLU A 382 -52.27 38.89 -56.07
C GLU A 382 -51.03 38.47 -56.92
N GLU A 383 -51.21 37.28 -57.40
CA GLU A 383 -50.99 36.73 -58.71
C GLU A 383 -49.65 35.96 -59.01
N SER A 384 -49.92 34.70 -59.21
CA SER A 384 -49.60 33.85 -60.39
C SER A 384 -48.14 33.69 -60.85
N TYR A 385 -47.68 32.57 -60.87
CA TYR A 385 -47.38 31.50 -61.86
C TYR A 385 -46.70 30.32 -61.19
#